data_901fa406fbc6ae15df7702a83641b6ac
#
_entry.id   901fa406fbc6ae15df7702a83641b6ac
#
_cell.length_a   1.000
_cell.length_b   1.000
_cell.length_c   1.000
_cell.angle_alpha   90.00
_cell.angle_beta   90.00
_cell.angle_gamma   90.00
#
_symmetry.space_group_name_H-M   'P 1'
#
loop_
_entity.id
_entity.type
_entity.pdbx_description
1 polymer ?
#
loop_
_entity_poly.entity_id
_entity_poly.type
_entity_poly.pdbx_seq_one_letter_code
_entity_poly.pdbx_strand_id
1 'polypeptide(L)'
;MSTATAIGSIACGSSIAAPFVSTKVKSLKYRIPDLAPKPPLGWNSFDSYGVYLHFDAAMANLEAFHQKLQPHGYEYFVIDLGWYGEYSLVEGTLFPNEKHATDLSLDKYGLLEPSHTYFSKGIKPIIDRAHELGLKIGVHMMRGIPRKAVKLNTPIKGTDYKAADIANIKSICEWCHHNYGINTSKPGAQEYYNSAYKKLADWEIDFVKVDDLIPYPDEIVMIANAIENSGRKMLLSLSPGGTTNPQDLPYYRRSNMVRITADIWDRRDDLDKAFNQWRIFQGMGSPGFWPDLDMIPFGNLQTMQPAEYDGKKRDFRLSGFGSKRICQLTKEEMKTFITIRSLAASPIMMGGDLPTLDDYSLSLITNEDMLGCNQNGQTGVLVYEKDNIEIWMAKKTDEPMQGWLGIFNRNESPKTVTLNAEDLKLGITPNTRNVFENPVPDFKMKDIWNKDEFIFHAGGKSFNIPDYGVIFLAFEKAN
;
A
#
# COMPACT_ATOMS: atom_id res chain seq x y z
N MET A 1 -5.73 -65.36 -23.28
CA MET A 1 -4.56 -64.91 -22.46
C MET A 1 -4.86 -63.48 -22.01
N SER A 2 -5.20 -63.38 -20.76
CA SER A 2 -5.65 -62.14 -20.13
C SER A 2 -4.47 -61.55 -19.38
N THR A 3 -4.12 -60.31 -19.68
CA THR A 3 -3.13 -59.56 -18.89
C THR A 3 -3.85 -58.44 -18.12
N ALA A 4 -3.86 -58.63 -16.80
CA ALA A 4 -4.38 -57.65 -15.85
C ALA A 4 -3.34 -56.55 -15.63
N THR A 5 -3.75 -55.29 -15.78
CA THR A 5 -2.94 -54.10 -15.46
C THR A 5 -3.25 -53.66 -14.04
N ALA A 6 -2.26 -53.69 -13.18
CA ALA A 6 -2.35 -53.21 -11.80
C ALA A 6 -2.27 -51.65 -11.78
N ILE A 7 -3.25 -51.03 -11.15
CA ILE A 7 -3.25 -49.61 -10.86
C ILE A 7 -2.55 -49.39 -9.51
N GLY A 8 -1.34 -48.83 -9.56
CA GLY A 8 -0.62 -48.40 -8.37
C GLY A 8 -1.10 -47.04 -7.88
N SER A 9 -1.68 -46.99 -6.71
CA SER A 9 -2.01 -45.76 -5.98
C SER A 9 -0.73 -45.10 -5.46
N ILE A 10 -0.44 -43.94 -6.00
CA ILE A 10 0.64 -43.05 -5.47
C ILE A 10 0.06 -42.28 -4.28
N ALA A 11 0.48 -42.63 -3.09
CA ALA A 11 0.23 -41.82 -1.88
C ALA A 11 1.08 -40.55 -1.95
N CYS A 12 0.41 -39.39 -2.06
CA CYS A 12 1.03 -38.09 -1.98
C CYS A 12 1.37 -37.77 -0.52
N GLY A 13 2.59 -38.08 -0.10
CA GLY A 13 3.10 -37.68 1.20
C GLY A 13 3.43 -36.20 1.21
N SER A 14 2.62 -35.40 1.89
CA SER A 14 2.91 -34.01 2.19
C SER A 14 4.03 -33.92 3.23
N SER A 15 5.27 -33.78 2.77
CA SER A 15 6.37 -33.38 3.64
C SER A 15 6.22 -31.89 3.97
N ILE A 16 5.76 -31.59 5.18
CA ILE A 16 5.85 -30.25 5.76
C ILE A 16 7.34 -29.99 6.02
N ALA A 17 7.98 -29.24 5.14
CA ALA A 17 9.33 -28.76 5.38
C ALA A 17 9.32 -27.83 6.60
N ALA A 18 10.07 -28.18 7.62
CA ALA A 18 10.29 -27.33 8.79
C ALA A 18 10.91 -25.99 8.33
N PRO A 19 10.49 -24.84 8.90
CA PRO A 19 11.00 -23.56 8.46
C PRO A 19 12.49 -23.44 8.78
N PHE A 20 13.28 -23.18 7.76
CA PHE A 20 14.69 -22.80 7.90
C PHE A 20 14.72 -21.41 8.53
N VAL A 21 14.74 -21.30 9.85
CA VAL A 21 14.95 -20.05 10.56
C VAL A 21 16.44 -19.74 10.48
N SER A 22 16.81 -18.85 9.57
CA SER A 22 18.17 -18.29 9.50
C SER A 22 18.56 -17.69 10.86
N THR A 23 19.74 -18.05 11.35
CA THR A 23 20.28 -17.55 12.62
C THR A 23 20.46 -16.03 12.66
N LYS A 24 20.51 -15.36 11.49
CA LYS A 24 20.56 -13.89 11.37
C LYS A 24 19.28 -13.18 11.84
N VAL A 25 18.12 -13.81 11.78
CA VAL A 25 16.83 -13.20 12.11
C VAL A 25 16.66 -12.91 13.61
N LYS A 26 17.33 -13.66 14.50
CA LYS A 26 17.19 -13.52 15.97
C LYS A 26 17.71 -12.21 16.54
N SER A 27 18.47 -11.42 15.82
CA SER A 27 19.09 -10.15 16.30
C SER A 27 18.46 -8.88 15.73
N LEU A 28 17.45 -8.99 14.84
CA LEU A 28 16.79 -7.83 14.25
C LEU A 28 15.92 -7.14 15.31
N LYS A 29 16.23 -5.86 15.58
CA LYS A 29 15.36 -5.02 16.40
C LYS A 29 14.14 -4.65 15.59
N TYR A 30 12.95 -4.89 16.15
CA TYR A 30 11.71 -4.39 15.57
C TYR A 30 11.63 -2.88 15.72
N ARG A 31 10.96 -2.24 14.79
CA ARG A 31 10.70 -0.82 14.87
C ARG A 31 9.78 -0.51 16.06
N ILE A 32 9.99 0.64 16.68
CA ILE A 32 9.19 1.07 17.83
C ILE A 32 7.77 1.40 17.35
N PRO A 33 6.70 0.86 17.96
CA PRO A 33 5.31 1.06 17.53
C PRO A 33 4.76 2.49 17.69
N ASP A 34 5.54 3.46 18.10
CA ASP A 34 5.15 4.87 18.26
C ASP A 34 4.99 5.61 16.91
N LEU A 35 5.47 5.02 15.82
CA LEU A 35 5.13 5.41 14.45
C LEU A 35 4.07 4.49 13.89
N ALA A 36 3.06 5.07 13.23
CA ALA A 36 1.93 4.33 12.66
C ALA A 36 1.25 3.39 13.68
N PRO A 37 0.79 3.87 14.86
CA PRO A 37 0.05 3.04 15.82
C PRO A 37 -1.28 2.55 15.24
N LYS A 38 -1.78 3.23 14.22
CA LYS A 38 -2.93 2.87 13.37
C LYS A 38 -2.49 2.85 11.91
N PRO A 39 -3.26 2.21 10.99
CA PRO A 39 -2.97 2.28 9.57
C PRO A 39 -2.85 3.73 9.09
N PRO A 40 -1.77 4.11 8.39
CA PRO A 40 -1.61 5.47 7.88
C PRO A 40 -2.73 5.87 6.91
N LEU A 41 -3.20 7.11 7.03
CA LEU A 41 -4.13 7.74 6.11
C LEU A 41 -3.41 8.88 5.38
N GLY A 42 -3.49 8.93 4.05
CA GLY A 42 -2.74 9.91 3.28
C GLY A 42 -3.18 10.06 1.84
N TRP A 43 -2.34 10.75 1.09
CA TRP A 43 -2.40 10.91 -0.35
C TRP A 43 -1.02 10.66 -0.95
N ASN A 44 -1.00 10.08 -2.14
CA ASN A 44 0.21 9.86 -2.91
C ASN A 44 -0.03 10.28 -4.35
N SER A 45 0.93 10.97 -4.96
CA SER A 45 0.76 11.64 -6.24
C SER A 45 0.78 10.74 -7.48
N PHE A 46 1.15 9.45 -7.35
CA PHE A 46 1.50 8.66 -8.54
C PHE A 46 0.29 8.34 -9.43
N ASP A 47 -0.86 7.95 -8.86
CA ASP A 47 -2.03 7.59 -9.66
C ASP A 47 -2.57 8.77 -10.46
N SER A 48 -2.46 9.98 -9.91
CA SER A 48 -2.96 11.20 -10.57
C SER A 48 -1.95 11.85 -11.50
N TYR A 49 -0.65 11.81 -11.19
CA TYR A 49 0.36 12.57 -11.93
C TYR A 49 1.49 11.71 -12.52
N GLY A 50 1.62 10.45 -12.12
CA GLY A 50 2.76 9.64 -12.49
C GLY A 50 4.07 10.32 -12.08
N VAL A 51 5.01 10.38 -13.00
CA VAL A 51 6.32 11.02 -12.78
C VAL A 51 6.32 12.54 -13.06
N TYR A 52 5.16 13.12 -13.40
CA TYR A 52 5.05 14.51 -13.88
C TYR A 52 4.47 15.46 -12.84
N LEU A 53 4.37 15.07 -11.58
CA LEU A 53 3.98 16.02 -10.56
C LEU A 53 4.94 17.21 -10.57
N HIS A 54 4.39 18.42 -10.56
CA HIS A 54 5.16 19.64 -10.52
C HIS A 54 4.74 20.51 -9.34
N PHE A 55 5.54 21.53 -9.04
CA PHE A 55 5.38 22.37 -7.86
C PHE A 55 3.95 22.90 -7.66
N ASP A 56 3.36 23.49 -8.71
CA ASP A 56 2.05 24.15 -8.58
C ASP A 56 0.92 23.12 -8.38
N ALA A 57 1.01 21.94 -9.04
CA ALA A 57 0.07 20.84 -8.83
C ALA A 57 0.22 20.23 -7.42
N ALA A 58 1.45 20.10 -6.92
CA ALA A 58 1.70 19.63 -5.56
C ALA A 58 1.08 20.58 -4.53
N MET A 59 1.27 21.89 -4.67
CA MET A 59 0.65 22.90 -3.81
C MET A 59 -0.88 22.87 -3.87
N ALA A 60 -1.48 22.75 -5.06
CA ALA A 60 -2.93 22.67 -5.22
C ALA A 60 -3.51 21.41 -4.52
N ASN A 61 -2.83 20.25 -4.66
CA ASN A 61 -3.23 19.03 -3.97
C ASN A 61 -3.05 19.14 -2.46
N LEU A 62 -2.00 19.78 -1.97
CA LEU A 62 -1.76 20.00 -0.55
C LEU A 62 -2.88 20.83 0.10
N GLU A 63 -3.29 21.94 -0.54
CA GLU A 63 -4.40 22.77 -0.06
C GLU A 63 -5.74 21.99 -0.11
N ALA A 64 -5.99 21.23 -1.17
CA ALA A 64 -7.18 20.40 -1.27
C ALA A 64 -7.16 19.25 -0.23
N PHE A 65 -5.99 18.68 0.07
CA PHE A 65 -5.83 17.70 1.14
C PHE A 65 -6.21 18.26 2.49
N HIS A 66 -5.70 19.45 2.83
CA HIS A 66 -6.03 20.16 4.06
C HIS A 66 -7.56 20.38 4.21
N GLN A 67 -8.21 20.76 3.12
CA GLN A 67 -9.65 21.08 3.14
C GLN A 67 -10.54 19.83 3.16
N LYS A 68 -10.19 18.79 2.39
CA LYS A 68 -11.07 17.65 2.11
C LYS A 68 -10.76 16.41 2.95
N LEU A 69 -9.50 16.15 3.28
CA LEU A 69 -9.10 14.89 3.90
C LEU A 69 -8.62 15.04 5.34
N GLN A 70 -7.88 16.08 5.66
CA GLN A 70 -7.35 16.29 7.02
C GLN A 70 -8.43 16.31 8.11
N PRO A 71 -9.64 16.90 7.91
CA PRO A 71 -10.72 16.86 8.90
C PRO A 71 -11.16 15.46 9.28
N HIS A 72 -10.87 14.46 8.44
CA HIS A 72 -11.20 13.04 8.62
C HIS A 72 -10.00 12.20 9.12
N GLY A 73 -8.92 12.85 9.61
CA GLY A 73 -7.77 12.18 10.20
C GLY A 73 -6.67 11.76 9.22
N TYR A 74 -6.75 12.18 7.96
CA TYR A 74 -5.64 12.01 7.02
C TYR A 74 -4.51 12.96 7.37
N GLU A 75 -3.25 12.44 7.32
CA GLU A 75 -2.11 13.22 7.79
C GLU A 75 -0.87 13.16 6.87
N TYR A 76 -0.75 12.17 5.98
CA TYR A 76 0.44 11.98 5.16
C TYR A 76 0.22 12.47 3.73
N PHE A 77 0.99 13.47 3.31
CA PHE A 77 1.04 13.96 1.93
C PHE A 77 2.35 13.49 1.28
N VAL A 78 2.26 12.62 0.26
CA VAL A 78 3.44 11.96 -0.32
C VAL A 78 3.66 12.35 -1.77
N ILE A 79 4.82 12.93 -2.06
CA ILE A 79 5.32 13.21 -3.40
C ILE A 79 6.05 11.95 -3.91
N ASP A 80 5.46 11.28 -4.90
CA ASP A 80 5.97 10.01 -5.42
C ASP A 80 7.10 10.18 -6.46
N LEU A 81 7.45 9.11 -7.16
CA LEU A 81 8.47 9.03 -8.20
C LEU A 81 8.37 10.19 -9.18
N GLY A 82 9.51 10.81 -9.48
CA GLY A 82 9.60 11.91 -10.44
C GLY A 82 10.12 13.21 -9.86
N TRP A 83 10.02 13.44 -8.56
CA TRP A 83 10.40 14.71 -7.94
C TRP A 83 11.87 15.11 -8.11
N TYR A 84 12.74 14.16 -8.41
CA TYR A 84 14.19 14.33 -8.62
C TYR A 84 14.64 14.07 -10.06
N GLY A 85 13.71 13.73 -10.95
CA GLY A 85 13.98 13.33 -12.32
C GLY A 85 13.60 14.37 -13.36
N GLU A 86 14.38 14.43 -14.43
CA GLU A 86 14.05 15.21 -15.61
C GLU A 86 13.43 14.27 -16.64
N TYR A 87 12.14 14.45 -16.90
CA TYR A 87 11.38 13.66 -17.87
C TYR A 87 10.97 14.56 -19.02
N SER A 88 11.41 14.27 -20.23
CA SER A 88 10.97 14.97 -21.42
C SER A 88 9.83 14.20 -22.09
N LEU A 89 8.75 14.89 -22.38
CA LEU A 89 7.77 14.42 -23.34
C LEU A 89 8.43 14.48 -24.73
N VAL A 90 8.69 13.35 -25.33
CA VAL A 90 9.13 13.28 -26.72
C VAL A 90 7.94 13.63 -27.60
N GLU A 91 8.08 14.60 -28.49
CA GLU A 91 7.03 15.01 -29.42
C GLU A 91 6.49 13.80 -30.19
N GLY A 92 5.17 13.61 -30.19
CA GLY A 92 4.51 12.46 -30.82
C GLY A 92 4.55 11.15 -30.01
N THR A 93 5.16 11.14 -28.81
CA THR A 93 5.03 10.07 -27.84
C THR A 93 4.35 10.61 -26.59
N LEU A 94 3.54 9.80 -25.98
CA LEU A 94 2.79 10.19 -24.80
C LEU A 94 3.57 9.92 -23.51
N PHE A 95 4.69 9.29 -23.66
CA PHE A 95 5.63 9.04 -22.58
C PHE A 95 6.98 9.49 -23.06
N PRO A 96 7.83 9.89 -22.13
CA PRO A 96 9.22 9.74 -22.41
C PRO A 96 9.34 8.31 -22.90
N ASN A 97 9.92 8.13 -24.06
CA ASN A 97 10.19 6.81 -24.62
C ASN A 97 11.05 6.01 -23.65
N GLU A 98 11.30 6.55 -22.53
CA GLU A 98 12.17 6.03 -21.53
C GLU A 98 11.38 5.80 -20.28
N LYS A 99 11.33 4.56 -19.93
CA LYS A 99 11.05 4.08 -18.59
C LYS A 99 11.91 4.81 -17.54
N HIS A 100 12.57 5.93 -17.91
CA HIS A 100 13.63 6.53 -17.13
C HIS A 100 13.64 8.03 -17.33
N ALA A 101 14.02 8.72 -16.28
CA ALA A 101 14.39 10.12 -16.39
C ALA A 101 15.53 10.27 -17.41
N THR A 102 15.48 11.29 -18.22
CA THR A 102 16.58 11.67 -19.13
C THR A 102 17.79 12.14 -18.34
N ASP A 103 17.58 12.65 -17.15
CA ASP A 103 18.61 13.00 -16.17
C ASP A 103 18.05 12.93 -14.74
N LEU A 104 18.95 12.85 -13.75
CA LEU A 104 18.63 12.95 -12.32
C LEU A 104 19.32 14.18 -11.73
N SER A 105 18.59 14.92 -10.91
CA SER A 105 19.17 16.04 -10.15
C SER A 105 19.90 15.47 -8.92
N LEU A 106 21.21 15.71 -8.85
CA LEU A 106 22.08 15.22 -7.80
C LEU A 106 22.98 16.32 -7.25
N ASP A 107 23.27 16.26 -5.95
CA ASP A 107 24.32 17.06 -5.35
C ASP A 107 25.72 16.49 -5.61
N LYS A 108 26.75 17.17 -5.07
CA LYS A 108 28.15 16.75 -5.25
C LYS A 108 28.50 15.38 -4.63
N TYR A 109 27.65 14.85 -3.76
CA TYR A 109 27.78 13.52 -3.15
C TYR A 109 26.94 12.46 -3.84
N GLY A 110 26.29 12.79 -4.95
CA GLY A 110 25.39 11.88 -5.67
C GLY A 110 24.07 11.63 -4.96
N LEU A 111 23.68 12.48 -4.02
CA LEU A 111 22.38 12.42 -3.33
C LEU A 111 21.33 13.21 -4.12
N LEU A 112 20.10 12.73 -4.10
CA LEU A 112 18.99 13.31 -4.86
C LEU A 112 18.71 14.77 -4.48
N GLU A 113 18.41 15.56 -5.48
CA GLU A 113 17.94 16.95 -5.40
C GLU A 113 16.62 17.10 -6.18
N PRO A 114 15.79 18.11 -5.87
CA PRO A 114 14.58 18.38 -6.62
C PRO A 114 14.87 18.62 -8.11
N SER A 115 13.98 18.12 -8.98
CA SER A 115 14.04 18.38 -10.41
C SER A 115 14.08 19.88 -10.70
N HIS A 116 14.97 20.30 -11.58
CA HIS A 116 15.07 21.68 -12.00
C HIS A 116 13.86 22.12 -12.84
N THR A 117 13.25 21.19 -13.58
CA THR A 117 12.09 21.45 -14.43
C THR A 117 10.80 21.45 -13.62
N TYR A 118 10.54 20.38 -12.88
CA TYR A 118 9.24 20.18 -12.20
C TYR A 118 9.17 20.88 -10.85
N PHE A 119 10.28 21.03 -10.17
CA PHE A 119 10.39 21.68 -8.85
C PHE A 119 11.43 22.79 -8.84
N SER A 120 11.35 23.71 -9.83
CA SER A 120 12.30 24.82 -10.00
C SER A 120 12.44 25.72 -8.77
N LYS A 121 11.43 25.75 -7.90
CA LYS A 121 11.44 26.46 -6.61
C LYS A 121 11.96 25.58 -5.46
N GLY A 122 12.41 24.34 -5.75
CA GLY A 122 12.69 23.30 -4.75
C GLY A 122 11.42 22.70 -4.16
N ILE A 123 11.56 21.72 -3.27
CA ILE A 123 10.43 21.13 -2.52
C ILE A 123 10.25 21.72 -1.12
N LYS A 124 11.22 22.51 -0.63
CA LYS A 124 11.17 23.09 0.73
C LYS A 124 9.91 23.93 0.97
N PRO A 125 9.42 24.79 0.04
CA PRO A 125 8.18 25.53 0.28
C PRO A 125 6.94 24.62 0.44
N ILE A 126 6.91 23.43 -0.20
CA ILE A 126 5.83 22.46 -0.02
C ILE A 126 5.93 21.81 1.36
N ILE A 127 7.15 21.46 1.79
CA ILE A 127 7.41 20.91 3.11
C ILE A 127 6.97 21.88 4.20
N ASP A 128 7.41 23.13 4.11
CA ASP A 128 7.06 24.18 5.08
C ASP A 128 5.55 24.36 5.14
N ARG A 129 4.89 24.43 3.98
CA ARG A 129 3.43 24.60 3.92
C ARG A 129 2.69 23.39 4.51
N ALA A 130 3.16 22.16 4.26
CA ALA A 130 2.57 20.97 4.85
C ALA A 130 2.66 21.02 6.40
N HIS A 131 3.81 21.40 6.93
CA HIS A 131 4.00 21.53 8.38
C HIS A 131 3.19 22.69 8.98
N GLU A 132 3.09 23.84 8.31
CA GLU A 132 2.20 24.94 8.72
C GLU A 132 0.73 24.49 8.85
N LEU A 133 0.30 23.59 7.96
CA LEU A 133 -1.04 22.99 8.01
C LEU A 133 -1.17 21.84 9.03
N GLY A 134 -0.07 21.48 9.73
CA GLY A 134 -0.05 20.35 10.66
C GLY A 134 -0.05 18.99 9.99
N LEU A 135 0.33 18.92 8.71
CA LEU A 135 0.44 17.69 7.93
C LEU A 135 1.86 17.11 7.97
N LYS A 136 1.98 15.84 7.65
CA LYS A 136 3.25 15.12 7.49
C LYS A 136 3.55 14.98 6.00
N ILE A 137 4.80 15.28 5.62
CA ILE A 137 5.24 15.25 4.22
C ILE A 137 6.12 14.03 3.95
N GLY A 138 5.87 13.36 2.83
CA GLY A 138 6.65 12.21 2.39
C GLY A 138 7.22 12.38 0.99
N VAL A 139 8.26 11.60 0.72
CA VAL A 139 8.87 11.51 -0.62
C VAL A 139 9.14 10.07 -1.00
N HIS A 140 9.19 9.84 -2.31
CA HIS A 140 9.61 8.58 -2.90
C HIS A 140 11.14 8.52 -3.03
N MET A 141 11.67 7.32 -2.85
CA MET A 141 13.06 6.96 -3.13
C MET A 141 13.11 5.66 -3.92
N MET A 142 14.12 5.48 -4.76
CA MET A 142 14.50 4.16 -5.28
C MET A 142 15.54 3.51 -4.36
N ARG A 143 15.48 2.19 -4.24
CA ARG A 143 16.57 1.39 -3.65
C ARG A 143 17.92 1.67 -4.32
N GLY A 144 18.99 1.59 -3.55
CA GLY A 144 20.36 1.61 -4.08
C GLY A 144 20.93 3.00 -4.29
N ILE A 145 21.81 3.12 -5.29
CA ILE A 145 22.57 4.32 -5.60
C ILE A 145 22.32 4.77 -7.04
N PRO A 146 22.13 6.06 -7.34
CA PRO A 146 21.92 6.56 -8.69
C PRO A 146 23.05 6.15 -9.65
N ARG A 147 22.68 5.61 -10.82
CA ARG A 147 23.66 5.24 -11.86
C ARG A 147 24.49 6.44 -12.31
N LYS A 148 23.89 7.64 -12.29
CA LYS A 148 24.60 8.90 -12.55
C LYS A 148 25.69 9.15 -11.51
N ALA A 149 25.43 8.92 -10.23
CA ALA A 149 26.43 9.04 -9.16
C ALA A 149 27.61 8.06 -9.37
N VAL A 150 27.29 6.82 -9.76
CA VAL A 150 28.31 5.80 -10.07
C VAL A 150 29.14 6.18 -11.29
N LYS A 151 28.50 6.67 -12.36
CA LYS A 151 29.17 7.14 -13.57
C LYS A 151 30.12 8.32 -13.30
N LEU A 152 29.68 9.26 -12.45
CA LEU A 152 30.48 10.41 -12.03
C LEU A 152 31.48 10.05 -10.93
N ASN A 153 31.37 8.87 -10.36
CA ASN A 153 32.14 8.36 -9.23
C ASN A 153 32.19 9.36 -8.06
N THR A 154 30.99 9.84 -7.66
CA THR A 154 30.87 10.85 -6.60
C THR A 154 31.42 10.35 -5.27
N PRO A 155 31.98 11.22 -4.40
CA PRO A 155 32.44 10.82 -3.09
C PRO A 155 31.25 10.48 -2.17
N ILE A 156 31.43 9.51 -1.28
CA ILE A 156 30.48 9.22 -0.20
C ILE A 156 30.82 10.14 0.98
N LYS A 157 29.85 10.93 1.39
CA LYS A 157 30.02 11.98 2.40
C LYS A 157 30.59 11.40 3.71
N GLY A 158 31.68 12.01 4.18
CA GLY A 158 32.30 11.64 5.46
C GLY A 158 33.18 10.37 5.39
N THR A 159 33.54 9.91 4.20
CA THR A 159 34.39 8.73 3.98
C THR A 159 35.40 8.98 2.85
N ASP A 160 36.37 8.07 2.70
CA ASP A 160 37.31 8.05 1.58
C ASP A 160 36.77 7.23 0.37
N TYR A 161 35.58 6.61 0.52
CA TYR A 161 34.95 5.79 -0.51
C TYR A 161 34.18 6.63 -1.53
N LYS A 162 33.95 6.02 -2.68
CA LYS A 162 33.24 6.62 -3.80
C LYS A 162 32.06 5.73 -4.24
N ALA A 163 31.17 6.29 -5.03
CA ALA A 163 29.94 5.62 -5.49
C ALA A 163 30.22 4.29 -6.21
N ALA A 164 31.32 4.20 -7.02
CA ALA A 164 31.67 2.97 -7.71
C ALA A 164 32.18 1.86 -6.76
N ASP A 165 32.70 2.19 -5.58
CA ASP A 165 33.22 1.21 -4.63
C ASP A 165 32.14 0.36 -3.99
N ILE A 166 30.94 0.93 -3.86
CA ILE A 166 29.79 0.32 -3.18
C ILE A 166 28.70 -0.17 -4.14
N ALA A 167 28.69 0.29 -5.38
CA ALA A 167 27.64 -0.07 -6.33
C ALA A 167 27.69 -1.57 -6.71
N ASN A 168 26.53 -2.20 -6.74
CA ASN A 168 26.32 -3.50 -7.34
C ASN A 168 25.67 -3.32 -8.71
N ILE A 169 26.50 -3.13 -9.75
CA ILE A 169 26.03 -2.86 -11.12
C ILE A 169 25.26 -4.02 -11.77
N LYS A 170 25.29 -5.21 -11.17
CA LYS A 170 24.51 -6.36 -11.61
C LYS A 170 23.12 -6.40 -10.97
N SER A 171 22.92 -5.69 -9.86
CA SER A 171 21.62 -5.54 -9.21
C SER A 171 20.91 -4.32 -9.79
N ILE A 172 20.00 -4.56 -10.71
CA ILE A 172 19.26 -3.54 -11.44
C ILE A 172 17.76 -3.67 -11.17
N CYS A 173 17.07 -2.55 -11.21
CA CYS A 173 15.62 -2.53 -11.34
C CYS A 173 15.28 -2.60 -12.83
N GLU A 174 14.48 -3.60 -13.25
CA GLU A 174 14.13 -3.79 -14.66
C GLU A 174 13.15 -2.75 -15.19
N TRP A 175 12.32 -2.22 -14.33
CA TRP A 175 11.28 -1.25 -14.69
C TRP A 175 11.70 0.21 -14.46
N CYS A 176 12.78 0.48 -13.72
CA CYS A 176 13.31 1.82 -13.47
C CYS A 176 14.84 1.83 -13.45
N HIS A 177 15.46 2.47 -14.44
CA HIS A 177 16.92 2.48 -14.58
C HIS A 177 17.62 3.63 -13.84
N HIS A 178 16.99 4.19 -12.80
CA HIS A 178 17.61 5.29 -12.05
C HIS A 178 18.82 4.82 -11.23
N ASN A 179 18.73 3.65 -10.59
CA ASN A 179 19.72 3.19 -9.62
C ASN A 179 20.32 1.83 -9.99
N TYR A 180 21.48 1.56 -9.42
CA TYR A 180 22.02 0.23 -9.15
C TYR A 180 21.76 -0.12 -7.69
N GLY A 181 21.68 -1.42 -7.36
CA GLY A 181 21.72 -1.85 -5.97
C GLY A 181 23.05 -1.53 -5.30
N ILE A 182 23.09 -1.67 -3.99
CA ILE A 182 24.32 -1.49 -3.20
C ILE A 182 24.87 -2.87 -2.81
N ASN A 183 26.17 -3.02 -2.83
CA ASN A 183 26.83 -4.15 -2.21
C ASN A 183 26.92 -3.89 -0.70
N THR A 184 25.99 -4.48 0.05
CA THR A 184 25.80 -4.25 1.48
C THR A 184 26.99 -4.65 2.35
N SER A 185 27.91 -5.48 1.82
CA SER A 185 29.14 -5.90 2.52
C SER A 185 30.30 -4.92 2.39
N LYS A 186 30.17 -3.91 1.51
CA LYS A 186 31.26 -2.97 1.24
C LYS A 186 31.29 -1.85 2.29
N PRO A 187 32.49 -1.46 2.75
CA PRO A 187 32.66 -0.22 3.50
C PRO A 187 32.17 0.98 2.70
N GLY A 188 31.51 1.92 3.35
CA GLY A 188 30.89 3.06 2.70
C GLY A 188 29.41 2.85 2.31
N ALA A 189 28.93 1.60 2.25
CA ALA A 189 27.55 1.29 1.87
C ALA A 189 26.53 1.86 2.88
N GLN A 190 26.73 1.64 4.19
CA GLN A 190 25.86 2.18 5.21
C GLN A 190 25.97 3.70 5.31
N GLU A 191 27.17 4.25 5.14
CA GLU A 191 27.45 5.68 5.17
C GLU A 191 26.75 6.43 4.04
N TYR A 192 26.65 5.80 2.86
CA TYR A 192 25.85 6.35 1.75
C TYR A 192 24.39 6.48 2.15
N TYR A 193 23.77 5.40 2.64
CA TYR A 193 22.38 5.46 3.10
C TYR A 193 22.21 6.44 4.26
N ASN A 194 23.14 6.45 5.24
CA ASN A 194 23.10 7.42 6.34
C ASN A 194 23.10 8.87 5.82
N SER A 195 23.91 9.16 4.79
CA SER A 195 23.97 10.50 4.18
C SER A 195 22.68 10.86 3.45
N ALA A 196 22.08 9.90 2.70
CA ALA A 196 20.84 10.12 1.97
C ALA A 196 19.67 10.40 2.94
N TYR A 197 19.51 9.57 3.96
CA TYR A 197 18.41 9.74 4.92
C TYR A 197 18.64 10.89 5.91
N LYS A 198 19.91 11.22 6.21
CA LYS A 198 20.23 12.46 6.97
C LYS A 198 19.81 13.70 6.18
N LYS A 199 20.00 13.72 4.84
CA LYS A 199 19.55 14.81 3.99
C LYS A 199 18.03 14.97 4.03
N LEU A 200 17.28 13.86 3.94
CA LEU A 200 15.81 13.88 4.09
C LEU A 200 15.39 14.36 5.48
N ALA A 201 16.09 13.95 6.53
CA ALA A 201 15.86 14.42 7.88
C ALA A 201 16.14 15.93 8.04
N ASP A 202 17.19 16.45 7.40
CA ASP A 202 17.52 17.88 7.38
C ASP A 202 16.49 18.71 6.61
N TRP A 203 15.79 18.09 5.65
CA TRP A 203 14.63 18.67 4.96
C TRP A 203 13.32 18.51 5.74
N GLU A 204 13.37 17.85 6.88
CA GLU A 204 12.20 17.61 7.73
C GLU A 204 11.13 16.67 7.11
N ILE A 205 11.57 15.72 6.28
CA ILE A 205 10.69 14.68 5.73
C ILE A 205 10.21 13.73 6.83
N ASP A 206 8.92 13.36 6.81
CA ASP A 206 8.26 12.53 7.83
C ASP A 206 7.96 11.10 7.34
N PHE A 207 7.97 10.88 6.02
CA PHE A 207 7.58 9.62 5.39
C PHE A 207 8.46 9.35 4.17
N VAL A 208 8.89 8.11 4.01
CA VAL A 208 9.67 7.69 2.83
C VAL A 208 9.08 6.41 2.27
N LYS A 209 8.58 6.46 1.02
CA LYS A 209 8.29 5.28 0.20
C LYS A 209 9.56 4.87 -0.54
N VAL A 210 9.97 3.61 -0.43
CA VAL A 210 11.15 3.11 -1.13
C VAL A 210 10.75 1.99 -2.07
N ASP A 211 10.90 2.24 -3.36
CA ASP A 211 10.59 1.29 -4.42
C ASP A 211 11.80 0.38 -4.76
N ASP A 212 11.50 -0.78 -5.36
CA ASP A 212 12.44 -1.86 -5.69
C ASP A 212 13.14 -2.46 -4.45
N LEU A 213 12.58 -2.29 -3.25
CA LEU A 213 13.27 -2.65 -2.00
C LEU A 213 12.87 -4.02 -1.45
N ILE A 214 11.63 -4.46 -1.67
CA ILE A 214 11.05 -5.67 -1.03
C ILE A 214 11.91 -6.94 -1.23
N PRO A 215 12.48 -7.23 -2.41
CA PRO A 215 13.30 -8.42 -2.62
C PRO A 215 14.71 -8.35 -1.99
N TYR A 216 15.06 -7.27 -1.29
CA TYR A 216 16.43 -7.01 -0.82
C TYR A 216 16.50 -6.79 0.70
N PRO A 217 16.37 -7.85 1.51
CA PRO A 217 16.30 -7.74 2.97
C PRO A 217 17.46 -7.00 3.63
N ASP A 218 18.70 -7.20 3.13
CA ASP A 218 19.87 -6.52 3.68
C ASP A 218 19.82 -5.00 3.45
N GLU A 219 19.31 -4.55 2.30
CA GLU A 219 19.13 -3.12 2.02
C GLU A 219 17.96 -2.54 2.83
N ILE A 220 16.90 -3.32 3.11
CA ILE A 220 15.84 -2.91 4.07
C ILE A 220 16.45 -2.59 5.43
N VAL A 221 17.31 -3.46 5.94
CA VAL A 221 17.97 -3.24 7.24
C VAL A 221 18.85 -1.99 7.21
N MET A 222 19.63 -1.80 6.15
CA MET A 222 20.52 -0.63 6.02
C MET A 222 19.74 0.69 5.96
N ILE A 223 18.63 0.71 5.23
CA ILE A 223 17.75 1.88 5.13
C ILE A 223 17.08 2.17 6.47
N ALA A 224 16.56 1.15 7.14
CA ALA A 224 15.99 1.32 8.48
C ALA A 224 17.01 1.88 9.49
N ASN A 225 18.24 1.36 9.46
CA ASN A 225 19.34 1.89 10.28
C ASN A 225 19.67 3.34 9.92
N ALA A 226 19.68 3.69 8.63
CA ALA A 226 19.94 5.06 8.17
C ALA A 226 18.88 6.05 8.66
N ILE A 227 17.61 5.65 8.67
CA ILE A 227 16.53 6.45 9.26
C ILE A 227 16.75 6.62 10.76
N GLU A 228 17.07 5.56 11.50
CA GLU A 228 17.37 5.62 12.93
C GLU A 228 18.56 6.56 13.20
N ASN A 229 19.64 6.43 12.41
CA ASN A 229 20.86 7.24 12.55
C ASN A 229 20.65 8.71 12.14
N SER A 230 19.62 9.02 11.35
CA SER A 230 19.32 10.39 10.92
C SER A 230 18.90 11.30 12.08
N GLY A 231 18.41 10.71 13.18
CA GLY A 231 17.87 11.41 14.35
C GLY A 231 16.43 11.91 14.17
N ARG A 232 15.80 11.73 12.98
CA ARG A 232 14.41 12.08 12.74
C ARG A 232 13.55 10.81 12.61
N LYS A 233 12.37 10.84 13.19
CA LYS A 233 11.36 9.81 13.00
C LYS A 233 10.75 9.96 11.61
N MET A 234 11.01 9.00 10.73
CA MET A 234 10.42 8.91 9.40
C MET A 234 9.71 7.57 9.25
N LEU A 235 8.45 7.60 8.81
CA LEU A 235 7.72 6.39 8.46
C LEU A 235 8.35 5.78 7.20
N LEU A 236 8.68 4.49 7.24
CA LEU A 236 9.21 3.75 6.10
C LEU A 236 8.14 2.87 5.49
N SER A 237 7.88 3.06 4.19
CA SER A 237 7.01 2.24 3.35
C SER A 237 7.83 1.48 2.32
N LEU A 238 7.70 0.16 2.29
CA LEU A 238 8.37 -0.72 1.32
C LEU A 238 7.46 -0.97 0.12
N SER A 239 8.00 -0.85 -1.10
CA SER A 239 7.27 -0.98 -2.36
C SER A 239 8.21 -1.47 -3.48
N PRO A 240 7.70 -1.91 -4.68
CA PRO A 240 6.35 -2.42 -4.87
C PRO A 240 6.21 -3.84 -4.31
N GLY A 241 4.96 -4.27 -4.10
CA GLY A 241 4.66 -5.65 -3.73
C GLY A 241 4.74 -6.62 -4.93
N GLY A 242 3.98 -7.72 -4.83
CA GLY A 242 3.96 -8.77 -5.86
C GLY A 242 5.00 -9.87 -5.64
N THR A 243 6.14 -9.54 -5.08
CA THR A 243 7.17 -10.48 -4.62
C THR A 243 7.24 -10.59 -3.10
N THR A 244 6.34 -9.92 -2.40
CA THR A 244 6.29 -9.92 -0.93
C THR A 244 6.02 -11.33 -0.41
N ASN A 245 6.91 -11.82 0.45
CA ASN A 245 6.86 -13.16 0.99
C ASN A 245 6.69 -13.13 2.51
N PRO A 246 5.66 -13.81 3.08
CA PRO A 246 5.48 -13.88 4.54
C PRO A 246 6.69 -14.39 5.32
N GLN A 247 7.57 -15.18 4.70
CA GLN A 247 8.79 -15.67 5.33
C GLN A 247 9.80 -14.56 5.64
N ASP A 248 9.74 -13.44 4.90
CA ASP A 248 10.61 -12.28 5.09
C ASP A 248 10.01 -11.23 6.05
N LEU A 249 8.88 -11.55 6.69
CA LEU A 249 8.20 -10.68 7.65
C LEU A 249 9.14 -10.06 8.72
N PRO A 250 10.15 -10.76 9.26
CA PRO A 250 11.10 -10.18 10.20
C PRO A 250 11.88 -8.98 9.64
N TYR A 251 12.19 -8.97 8.34
CA TYR A 251 12.82 -7.84 7.66
C TYR A 251 11.80 -6.74 7.40
N TYR A 252 10.60 -7.09 6.93
CA TYR A 252 9.55 -6.11 6.64
C TYR A 252 9.12 -5.35 7.90
N ARG A 253 9.16 -5.98 9.06
CA ARG A 253 8.88 -5.32 10.36
C ARG A 253 9.93 -4.28 10.78
N ARG A 254 11.00 -4.08 10.00
CA ARG A 254 11.88 -2.92 10.09
C ARG A 254 11.28 -1.67 9.44
N SER A 255 10.16 -1.81 8.76
CA SER A 255 9.36 -0.72 8.17
C SER A 255 8.03 -0.55 8.91
N ASN A 256 7.24 0.44 8.51
CA ASN A 256 5.90 0.68 9.05
C ASN A 256 4.80 0.25 8.10
N MET A 257 5.10 0.17 6.80
CA MET A 257 4.22 -0.32 5.75
C MET A 257 4.98 -1.24 4.82
N VAL A 258 4.32 -2.27 4.34
CA VAL A 258 4.85 -3.13 3.28
C VAL A 258 3.75 -3.40 2.25
N ARG A 259 3.98 -3.01 1.02
CA ARG A 259 3.09 -3.37 -0.07
C ARG A 259 3.09 -4.88 -0.28
N ILE A 260 1.90 -5.47 -0.24
CA ILE A 260 1.72 -6.91 -0.44
C ILE A 260 1.19 -7.23 -1.84
N THR A 261 0.75 -6.22 -2.59
CA THR A 261 0.28 -6.36 -3.99
C THR A 261 1.29 -5.79 -4.97
N ALA A 262 1.31 -6.27 -6.21
CA ALA A 262 1.76 -5.48 -7.35
C ALA A 262 0.87 -4.24 -7.49
N ASP A 263 1.18 -3.35 -8.44
CA ASP A 263 0.39 -2.13 -8.63
C ASP A 263 -1.09 -2.44 -8.84
N ILE A 264 -1.92 -1.74 -8.06
CA ILE A 264 -3.38 -1.83 -8.10
C ILE A 264 -3.94 -0.56 -8.74
N TRP A 265 -4.68 -0.76 -9.81
CA TRP A 265 -5.33 0.31 -10.56
C TRP A 265 -6.86 0.15 -10.55
N ASP A 266 -7.55 1.04 -11.22
CA ASP A 266 -9.00 1.08 -11.40
C ASP A 266 -9.53 -0.02 -12.34
N ARG A 267 -9.13 -1.28 -12.06
CA ARG A 267 -9.50 -2.47 -12.84
C ARG A 267 -10.04 -3.57 -11.94
N ARG A 268 -11.00 -4.31 -12.45
CA ARG A 268 -11.61 -5.46 -11.76
C ARG A 268 -10.57 -6.53 -11.37
N ASP A 269 -9.68 -6.89 -12.28
CA ASP A 269 -8.63 -7.88 -12.01
C ASP A 269 -7.73 -7.50 -10.83
N ASP A 270 -7.61 -6.21 -10.55
CA ASP A 270 -6.80 -5.71 -9.46
C ASP A 270 -7.52 -5.86 -8.10
N LEU A 271 -8.86 -5.86 -8.09
CA LEU A 271 -9.62 -6.27 -6.90
C LEU A 271 -9.32 -7.73 -6.52
N ASP A 272 -9.31 -8.63 -7.50
CA ASP A 272 -8.99 -10.04 -7.26
C ASP A 272 -7.58 -10.24 -6.71
N LYS A 273 -6.60 -9.48 -7.22
CA LYS A 273 -5.24 -9.47 -6.67
C LYS A 273 -5.23 -9.01 -5.20
N ALA A 274 -5.99 -7.98 -4.86
CA ALA A 274 -6.08 -7.47 -3.49
C ALA A 274 -6.65 -8.54 -2.53
N PHE A 275 -7.74 -9.22 -2.88
CA PHE A 275 -8.29 -10.31 -2.09
C PHE A 275 -7.30 -11.45 -1.89
N ASN A 276 -6.63 -11.89 -2.97
CA ASN A 276 -5.68 -13.00 -2.90
C ASN A 276 -4.50 -12.67 -1.98
N GLN A 277 -3.97 -11.46 -2.05
CA GLN A 277 -2.87 -11.04 -1.19
C GLN A 277 -3.32 -10.83 0.27
N TRP A 278 -4.50 -10.22 0.49
CA TRP A 278 -5.04 -10.10 1.84
C TRP A 278 -5.20 -11.47 2.51
N ARG A 279 -5.70 -12.47 1.78
CA ARG A 279 -5.83 -13.85 2.29
C ARG A 279 -4.49 -14.41 2.79
N ILE A 280 -3.38 -14.13 2.10
CA ILE A 280 -2.04 -14.57 2.50
C ILE A 280 -1.54 -13.83 3.75
N PHE A 281 -1.81 -12.51 3.83
CA PHE A 281 -1.28 -11.62 4.88
C PHE A 281 -2.29 -11.31 5.99
N GLN A 282 -3.46 -11.95 6.02
CA GLN A 282 -4.46 -11.73 7.07
C GLN A 282 -3.85 -11.97 8.47
N GLY A 283 -4.14 -11.08 9.40
CA GLY A 283 -3.65 -11.17 10.78
C GLY A 283 -2.18 -10.78 10.99
N MET A 284 -1.45 -10.37 9.93
CA MET A 284 -0.01 -10.01 10.06
C MET A 284 0.23 -8.54 10.41
N GLY A 285 -0.78 -7.68 10.27
CA GLY A 285 -0.71 -6.28 10.70
C GLY A 285 -0.78 -6.12 12.21
N SER A 286 -0.14 -5.08 12.70
CA SER A 286 -0.16 -4.72 14.14
C SER A 286 0.27 -3.26 14.31
N PRO A 287 -0.01 -2.61 15.46
CA PRO A 287 0.49 -1.27 15.71
C PRO A 287 1.98 -1.13 15.36
N GLY A 288 2.28 -0.14 14.52
CA GLY A 288 3.62 0.14 14.00
C GLY A 288 3.98 -0.58 12.70
N PHE A 289 3.18 -1.55 12.22
CA PHE A 289 3.45 -2.30 10.98
C PHE A 289 2.16 -2.73 10.28
N TRP A 290 1.95 -2.31 9.04
CA TRP A 290 0.72 -2.54 8.28
C TRP A 290 1.01 -3.10 6.88
N PRO A 291 0.50 -4.30 6.55
CA PRO A 291 0.41 -4.77 5.16
C PRO A 291 -0.44 -3.81 4.33
N ASP A 292 0.07 -3.41 3.17
CA ASP A 292 -0.49 -2.37 2.32
C ASP A 292 -1.03 -2.97 1.01
N LEU A 293 -2.31 -2.72 0.75
CA LEU A 293 -3.03 -3.14 -0.46
C LEU A 293 -2.98 -2.09 -1.58
N ASP A 294 -2.01 -1.17 -1.50
CA ASP A 294 -1.77 -0.12 -2.48
C ASP A 294 -2.76 1.07 -2.42
N MET A 295 -2.44 2.08 -3.21
CA MET A 295 -3.18 3.34 -3.32
C MET A 295 -4.61 3.14 -3.83
N ILE A 296 -5.42 4.19 -3.67
CA ILE A 296 -6.83 4.20 -4.05
C ILE A 296 -7.00 5.06 -5.30
N PRO A 297 -7.21 4.44 -6.47
CA PRO A 297 -7.29 5.15 -7.75
C PRO A 297 -8.69 5.71 -8.02
N PHE A 298 -9.23 6.51 -7.09
CA PHE A 298 -10.53 7.16 -7.24
C PHE A 298 -10.39 8.58 -7.81
N GLY A 299 -11.44 9.10 -8.46
CA GLY A 299 -11.45 10.41 -9.07
C GLY A 299 -10.66 10.48 -10.38
N ASN A 300 -10.02 11.60 -10.65
CA ASN A 300 -9.22 11.83 -11.85
C ASN A 300 -7.81 11.25 -11.71
N LEU A 301 -7.42 10.44 -12.70
CA LEU A 301 -6.16 9.72 -12.77
C LEU A 301 -5.36 10.16 -14.00
N GLN A 302 -4.03 10.10 -13.89
CA GLN A 302 -3.09 10.39 -14.99
C GLN A 302 -3.36 11.74 -15.67
N THR A 303 -3.60 12.76 -14.86
CA THR A 303 -4.09 14.08 -15.30
C THR A 303 -3.13 14.81 -16.25
N MET A 304 -1.84 14.48 -16.20
CA MET A 304 -0.81 15.04 -17.08
C MET A 304 -0.63 14.26 -18.38
N GLN A 305 -1.34 13.15 -18.56
CA GLN A 305 -1.28 12.35 -19.76
C GLN A 305 -2.34 12.80 -20.76
N PRO A 306 -2.08 12.74 -22.08
CA PRO A 306 -3.11 13.00 -23.07
C PRO A 306 -4.33 12.10 -22.89
N ALA A 307 -5.54 12.65 -23.04
CA ALA A 307 -6.80 11.91 -22.92
C ALA A 307 -6.97 10.90 -24.06
N GLU A 308 -6.45 11.23 -25.27
CA GLU A 308 -6.49 10.39 -26.45
C GLU A 308 -5.10 9.87 -26.81
N TYR A 309 -5.09 8.68 -27.36
CA TYR A 309 -3.89 7.98 -27.75
C TYR A 309 -3.98 7.52 -29.21
N ASP A 310 -2.84 7.50 -29.89
CA ASP A 310 -2.69 7.15 -31.31
C ASP A 310 -3.10 5.70 -31.70
N GLY A 311 -3.92 5.03 -30.88
CA GLY A 311 -4.42 3.67 -31.10
C GLY A 311 -3.40 2.55 -30.83
N LYS A 312 -2.18 2.87 -30.42
CA LYS A 312 -1.19 1.85 -30.06
C LYS A 312 -1.35 1.43 -28.60
N LYS A 313 -1.33 0.13 -28.35
CA LYS A 313 -1.23 -0.39 -26.97
C LYS A 313 0.06 0.10 -26.35
N ARG A 314 -0.03 0.66 -25.15
CA ARG A 314 1.12 1.18 -24.41
C ARG A 314 1.58 0.25 -23.35
N ASP A 315 2.89 0.25 -23.14
CA ASP A 315 3.50 -0.24 -21.93
C ASP A 315 3.59 0.92 -20.92
N PHE A 316 2.63 0.98 -20.03
CA PHE A 316 2.40 2.09 -19.10
C PHE A 316 3.21 2.03 -17.81
N ARG A 317 4.37 1.46 -17.83
CA ARG A 317 5.07 1.05 -16.61
C ARG A 317 5.65 2.16 -15.77
N LEU A 318 5.80 3.37 -16.28
CA LEU A 318 6.47 4.45 -15.53
C LEU A 318 5.63 5.67 -15.22
N SER A 319 4.70 6.01 -16.08
CA SER A 319 3.89 7.21 -15.91
C SER A 319 2.56 6.94 -15.23
N GLY A 320 2.46 5.78 -14.57
CA GLY A 320 1.19 5.24 -14.13
C GLY A 320 0.51 4.40 -15.22
N PHE A 321 -0.62 3.81 -14.88
CA PHE A 321 -1.31 2.91 -15.79
C PHE A 321 -2.40 3.65 -16.57
N GLY A 322 -2.16 3.83 -17.87
CA GLY A 322 -3.15 4.37 -18.79
C GLY A 322 -3.02 5.86 -19.09
N SER A 323 -3.99 6.37 -19.83
CA SER A 323 -4.13 7.77 -20.18
C SER A 323 -4.96 8.53 -19.13
N LYS A 324 -5.04 9.85 -19.28
CA LYS A 324 -5.94 10.69 -18.48
C LYS A 324 -7.36 10.14 -18.50
N ARG A 325 -7.94 9.93 -17.34
CA ARG A 325 -9.27 9.34 -17.18
C ARG A 325 -9.87 9.64 -15.80
N ILE A 326 -11.15 9.40 -15.67
CA ILE A 326 -11.83 9.23 -14.39
C ILE A 326 -11.77 7.74 -14.04
N CYS A 327 -11.69 7.41 -12.76
CA CYS A 327 -11.74 6.04 -12.25
C CYS A 327 -12.81 5.19 -12.98
N GLN A 328 -12.41 4.03 -13.48
CA GLN A 328 -13.27 3.17 -14.31
C GLN A 328 -14.02 2.10 -13.51
N LEU A 329 -13.78 1.99 -12.22
CA LEU A 329 -14.56 1.11 -11.34
C LEU A 329 -16.01 1.58 -11.26
N THR A 330 -16.94 0.63 -11.27
CA THR A 330 -18.35 0.92 -10.95
C THR A 330 -18.48 1.36 -9.49
N LYS A 331 -19.60 1.97 -9.16
CA LYS A 331 -19.86 2.39 -7.76
C LYS A 331 -19.81 1.22 -6.78
N GLU A 332 -20.26 0.04 -7.18
CA GLU A 332 -20.23 -1.16 -6.34
C GLU A 332 -18.79 -1.70 -6.18
N GLU A 333 -18.01 -1.70 -7.26
CA GLU A 333 -16.59 -2.04 -7.19
C GLU A 333 -15.79 -1.05 -6.33
N MET A 334 -16.11 0.25 -6.38
CA MET A 334 -15.47 1.25 -5.50
C MET A 334 -15.79 1.00 -4.02
N LYS A 335 -17.05 0.66 -3.69
CA LYS A 335 -17.41 0.24 -2.31
C LYS A 335 -16.62 -1.00 -1.90
N THR A 336 -16.56 -2.01 -2.77
CA THR A 336 -15.76 -3.23 -2.53
C THR A 336 -14.30 -2.88 -2.31
N PHE A 337 -13.72 -2.04 -3.17
CA PHE A 337 -12.31 -1.62 -3.13
C PHE A 337 -11.92 -0.99 -1.78
N ILE A 338 -12.74 -0.06 -1.28
CA ILE A 338 -12.43 0.61 -0.01
C ILE A 338 -12.78 -0.27 1.20
N THR A 339 -13.82 -1.11 1.12
CA THR A 339 -14.20 -2.03 2.19
C THR A 339 -13.12 -3.08 2.46
N ILE A 340 -12.46 -3.62 1.39
CA ILE A 340 -11.31 -4.52 1.56
C ILE A 340 -10.23 -3.86 2.40
N ARG A 341 -9.86 -2.62 2.06
CA ARG A 341 -8.80 -1.87 2.77
C ARG A 341 -9.18 -1.55 4.21
N SER A 342 -10.44 -1.26 4.43
CA SER A 342 -10.96 -1.00 5.77
C SER A 342 -10.86 -2.24 6.66
N LEU A 343 -11.39 -3.38 6.21
CA LEU A 343 -11.37 -4.64 6.96
C LEU A 343 -9.96 -5.21 7.10
N ALA A 344 -9.10 -5.04 6.10
CA ALA A 344 -7.71 -5.48 6.17
C ALA A 344 -6.84 -4.63 7.12
N ALA A 345 -7.35 -3.52 7.64
CA ALA A 345 -6.55 -2.50 8.32
C ALA A 345 -5.34 -2.07 7.47
N SER A 346 -5.53 -2.00 6.14
CA SER A 346 -4.52 -1.52 5.21
C SER A 346 -4.41 -0.01 5.30
N PRO A 347 -3.24 0.58 5.12
CA PRO A 347 -3.12 2.02 4.88
C PRO A 347 -4.09 2.49 3.80
N ILE A 348 -4.66 3.67 3.97
CA ILE A 348 -5.55 4.31 3.00
C ILE A 348 -4.80 5.51 2.40
N MET A 349 -4.18 5.28 1.24
CA MET A 349 -3.44 6.31 0.51
C MET A 349 -4.23 6.68 -0.75
N MET A 350 -4.92 7.82 -0.71
CA MET A 350 -5.66 8.31 -1.87
C MET A 350 -4.69 8.64 -3.02
N GLY A 351 -5.00 8.21 -4.26
CA GLY A 351 -4.12 8.38 -5.41
C GLY A 351 -4.64 9.41 -6.45
N GLY A 352 -5.94 9.69 -6.46
CA GLY A 352 -6.53 10.62 -7.43
C GLY A 352 -6.23 12.09 -7.16
N ASP A 353 -6.47 12.94 -8.17
CA ASP A 353 -6.29 14.39 -8.09
C ASP A 353 -7.30 15.01 -7.12
N LEU A 354 -6.81 15.57 -6.02
CA LEU A 354 -7.67 16.08 -4.94
C LEU A 354 -8.43 17.36 -5.31
N PRO A 355 -7.87 18.34 -6.05
CA PRO A 355 -8.63 19.51 -6.46
C PRO A 355 -9.92 19.16 -7.22
N THR A 356 -9.89 18.14 -8.04
CA THR A 356 -11.00 17.71 -8.91
C THR A 356 -11.72 16.46 -8.44
N LEU A 357 -11.45 16.00 -7.22
CA LEU A 357 -12.07 14.81 -6.65
C LEU A 357 -13.59 14.99 -6.52
N ASP A 358 -14.35 14.07 -7.11
CA ASP A 358 -15.81 14.09 -7.10
C ASP A 358 -16.39 13.74 -5.73
N ASP A 359 -17.63 14.19 -5.48
CA ASP A 359 -18.32 14.04 -4.19
C ASP A 359 -18.53 12.56 -3.81
N TYR A 360 -18.76 11.68 -4.79
CA TYR A 360 -18.97 10.27 -4.50
C TYR A 360 -17.67 9.61 -4.02
N SER A 361 -16.57 9.80 -4.73
CA SER A 361 -15.25 9.33 -4.32
C SER A 361 -14.88 9.87 -2.93
N LEU A 362 -15.10 11.17 -2.71
CA LEU A 362 -14.84 11.81 -1.42
C LEU A 362 -15.69 11.16 -0.32
N SER A 363 -17.00 10.94 -0.56
CA SER A 363 -17.91 10.36 0.42
C SER A 363 -17.52 8.94 0.86
N LEU A 364 -16.88 8.16 -0.01
CA LEU A 364 -16.41 6.82 0.34
C LEU A 364 -15.19 6.88 1.26
N ILE A 365 -14.17 7.68 0.89
CA ILE A 365 -12.90 7.72 1.65
C ILE A 365 -12.99 8.52 2.95
N THR A 366 -14.04 9.33 3.13
CA THR A 366 -14.29 10.10 4.35
C THR A 366 -15.45 9.55 5.20
N ASN A 367 -15.98 8.38 4.86
CA ASN A 367 -17.04 7.75 5.63
C ASN A 367 -16.52 7.37 7.03
N GLU A 368 -17.11 7.91 8.07
CA GLU A 368 -16.66 7.75 9.47
C GLU A 368 -16.74 6.29 9.96
N ASP A 369 -17.79 5.56 9.59
CA ASP A 369 -17.96 4.16 9.98
C ASP A 369 -16.90 3.26 9.29
N MET A 370 -16.60 3.53 8.02
CA MET A 370 -15.56 2.85 7.26
C MET A 370 -14.18 3.16 7.85
N LEU A 371 -13.88 4.43 8.13
CA LEU A 371 -12.65 4.84 8.81
C LEU A 371 -12.58 4.27 10.22
N GLY A 372 -13.68 4.18 10.93
CA GLY A 372 -13.77 3.55 12.25
C GLY A 372 -13.30 2.09 12.22
N CYS A 373 -13.69 1.33 11.20
CA CYS A 373 -13.20 -0.04 10.99
C CYS A 373 -11.70 -0.06 10.70
N ASN A 374 -11.23 0.72 9.74
CA ASN A 374 -9.82 0.78 9.36
C ASN A 374 -8.94 1.18 10.56
N GLN A 375 -9.30 2.24 11.25
CA GLN A 375 -8.55 2.84 12.35
C GLN A 375 -8.69 2.07 13.68
N ASN A 376 -9.55 1.03 13.73
CA ASN A 376 -9.56 0.05 14.80
C ASN A 376 -8.25 -0.76 14.86
N GLY A 377 -7.54 -0.89 13.73
CA GLY A 377 -6.23 -1.50 13.65
C GLY A 377 -6.22 -3.02 13.87
N GLN A 378 -7.37 -3.67 13.67
CA GLN A 378 -7.51 -5.14 13.69
C GLN A 378 -7.67 -5.65 12.28
N THR A 379 -6.71 -6.42 11.80
CA THR A 379 -6.80 -7.04 10.47
C THR A 379 -7.89 -8.09 10.45
N GLY A 380 -8.84 -7.93 9.53
CA GLY A 380 -9.92 -8.87 9.33
C GLY A 380 -9.43 -10.24 8.84
N VAL A 381 -10.21 -11.26 9.19
CA VAL A 381 -9.96 -12.64 8.81
C VAL A 381 -11.14 -13.20 8.00
N LEU A 382 -10.84 -14.11 7.08
CA LEU A 382 -11.85 -14.84 6.32
C LEU A 382 -12.60 -15.82 7.25
N VAL A 383 -13.92 -15.65 7.36
CA VAL A 383 -14.75 -16.49 8.24
C VAL A 383 -15.68 -17.44 7.47
N TYR A 384 -15.97 -17.13 6.20
CA TYR A 384 -16.81 -17.95 5.34
C TYR A 384 -16.40 -17.79 3.87
N GLU A 385 -16.46 -18.89 3.12
CA GLU A 385 -16.25 -18.90 1.67
C GLU A 385 -17.07 -20.00 1.03
N LYS A 386 -17.93 -19.64 0.09
CA LYS A 386 -18.71 -20.58 -0.73
C LYS A 386 -19.23 -19.88 -1.98
N ASP A 387 -19.17 -20.55 -3.13
CA ASP A 387 -19.74 -20.08 -4.40
C ASP A 387 -19.28 -18.66 -4.81
N ASN A 388 -18.00 -18.33 -4.57
CA ASN A 388 -17.38 -16.99 -4.73
C ASN A 388 -18.04 -15.90 -3.86
N ILE A 389 -18.71 -16.27 -2.77
CA ILE A 389 -19.07 -15.36 -1.69
C ILE A 389 -18.02 -15.51 -0.60
N GLU A 390 -17.39 -14.41 -0.24
CA GLU A 390 -16.41 -14.35 0.85
C GLU A 390 -16.93 -13.43 1.96
N ILE A 391 -16.79 -13.88 3.22
CA ILE A 391 -17.13 -13.05 4.37
C ILE A 391 -15.88 -12.86 5.20
N TRP A 392 -15.55 -11.60 5.41
CA TRP A 392 -14.42 -11.17 6.19
C TRP A 392 -14.90 -10.41 7.42
N MET A 393 -14.28 -10.68 8.58
CA MET A 393 -14.63 -10.06 9.85
C MET A 393 -13.44 -9.39 10.50
N ALA A 394 -13.60 -8.14 10.92
CA ALA A 394 -12.70 -7.46 11.83
C ALA A 394 -13.43 -7.19 13.15
N LYS A 395 -12.94 -7.76 14.25
CA LYS A 395 -13.51 -7.52 15.57
C LYS A 395 -13.01 -6.20 16.15
N LYS A 396 -13.83 -5.54 16.93
CA LYS A 396 -13.41 -4.35 17.66
C LYS A 396 -12.42 -4.73 18.75
N THR A 397 -11.39 -3.92 18.94
CA THR A 397 -10.39 -4.14 20.00
C THR A 397 -11.07 -4.13 21.35
N ASP A 398 -10.80 -5.14 22.18
CA ASP A 398 -11.34 -5.32 23.54
C ASP A 398 -12.87 -5.54 23.65
N GLU A 399 -13.60 -5.58 22.53
CA GLU A 399 -15.03 -5.80 22.47
C GLU A 399 -15.41 -6.92 21.47
N PRO A 400 -15.18 -8.19 21.82
CA PRO A 400 -15.28 -9.31 20.87
C PRO A 400 -16.66 -9.58 20.28
N MET A 401 -17.71 -8.97 20.87
CA MET A 401 -19.10 -9.05 20.39
C MET A 401 -19.50 -7.84 19.54
N GLN A 402 -18.53 -7.02 19.17
CA GLN A 402 -18.67 -5.89 18.26
C GLN A 402 -17.61 -5.96 17.15
N GLY A 403 -17.92 -5.35 16.01
CA GLY A 403 -16.97 -5.29 14.91
C GLY A 403 -17.61 -5.00 13.58
N TRP A 404 -16.96 -5.46 12.53
CA TRP A 404 -17.36 -5.22 11.15
C TRP A 404 -17.30 -6.50 10.33
N LEU A 405 -18.24 -6.62 9.38
CA LEU A 405 -18.35 -7.72 8.43
C LEU A 405 -18.44 -7.17 7.02
N GLY A 406 -17.65 -7.72 6.10
CA GLY A 406 -17.85 -7.54 4.68
C GLY A 406 -18.33 -8.84 4.05
N ILE A 407 -19.51 -8.83 3.41
CA ILE A 407 -20.06 -9.93 2.64
C ILE A 407 -19.85 -9.60 1.19
N PHE A 408 -18.82 -10.19 0.57
CA PHE A 408 -18.39 -9.87 -0.79
C PHE A 408 -18.92 -10.89 -1.79
N ASN A 409 -19.48 -10.40 -2.88
CA ASN A 409 -19.81 -11.18 -4.05
C ASN A 409 -18.70 -11.01 -5.12
N ARG A 410 -17.95 -12.06 -5.39
CA ARG A 410 -16.91 -12.07 -6.43
C ARG A 410 -17.39 -12.65 -7.77
N ASN A 411 -18.70 -12.80 -7.94
CA ASN A 411 -19.30 -13.25 -9.19
C ASN A 411 -19.65 -12.07 -10.10
N GLU A 412 -19.70 -12.33 -11.39
CA GLU A 412 -20.12 -11.39 -12.46
C GLU A 412 -21.64 -11.14 -12.51
N SER A 413 -22.38 -11.63 -11.54
CA SER A 413 -23.83 -11.46 -11.44
C SER A 413 -24.24 -11.28 -9.98
N PRO A 414 -25.33 -10.54 -9.72
CA PRO A 414 -25.87 -10.44 -8.38
C PRO A 414 -26.15 -11.81 -7.77
N LYS A 415 -25.94 -11.94 -6.47
CA LYS A 415 -26.20 -13.17 -5.71
C LYS A 415 -27.06 -12.89 -4.49
N THR A 416 -28.02 -13.76 -4.25
CA THR A 416 -28.76 -13.79 -2.98
C THR A 416 -28.20 -14.93 -2.14
N VAL A 417 -27.76 -14.63 -0.94
CA VAL A 417 -27.22 -15.62 -0.01
C VAL A 417 -27.94 -15.49 1.33
N THR A 418 -28.36 -16.64 1.89
CA THR A 418 -28.91 -16.70 3.24
C THR A 418 -27.83 -17.16 4.20
N LEU A 419 -27.55 -16.35 5.21
CA LEU A 419 -26.48 -16.56 6.19
C LEU A 419 -27.07 -16.56 7.60
N ASN A 420 -26.63 -17.49 8.45
CA ASN A 420 -26.98 -17.55 9.86
C ASN A 420 -25.81 -17.09 10.75
N ALA A 421 -26.00 -17.06 12.06
CA ALA A 421 -24.98 -16.60 12.99
C ALA A 421 -23.72 -17.48 12.99
N GLU A 422 -23.88 -18.78 12.69
CA GLU A 422 -22.74 -19.71 12.59
C GLU A 422 -21.90 -19.44 11.35
N ASP A 423 -22.52 -19.19 10.20
CA ASP A 423 -21.83 -18.78 8.97
C ASP A 423 -21.01 -17.50 9.20
N LEU A 424 -21.56 -16.54 9.93
CA LEU A 424 -20.93 -15.27 10.25
C LEU A 424 -19.97 -15.34 11.44
N LYS A 425 -19.80 -16.50 12.10
CA LYS A 425 -19.00 -16.67 13.33
C LYS A 425 -19.37 -15.67 14.44
N LEU A 426 -20.62 -15.25 14.50
CA LEU A 426 -21.16 -14.39 15.55
C LEU A 426 -21.46 -15.20 16.82
N GLY A 427 -21.28 -14.59 18.00
CA GLY A 427 -21.54 -15.25 19.28
C GLY A 427 -20.43 -16.21 19.73
N ILE A 428 -19.26 -16.19 19.12
CA ILE A 428 -18.10 -16.96 19.60
C ILE A 428 -17.39 -16.16 20.70
N THR A 429 -17.30 -16.76 21.89
CA THR A 429 -16.54 -16.18 23.02
C THR A 429 -15.04 -16.45 22.88
N PRO A 430 -14.17 -15.42 23.09
CA PRO A 430 -12.75 -15.50 22.81
C PRO A 430 -11.95 -16.57 23.58
N ASN A 431 -12.42 -17.00 24.73
CA ASN A 431 -11.65 -17.86 25.65
C ASN A 431 -12.08 -19.34 25.69
N THR A 432 -13.01 -19.78 24.85
CA THR A 432 -13.59 -21.10 24.90
C THR A 432 -13.56 -21.82 23.56
N ARG A 433 -12.36 -22.19 23.06
CA ARG A 433 -12.15 -23.07 21.88
C ARG A 433 -13.21 -22.91 20.76
N ASN A 434 -13.55 -21.69 20.38
CA ASN A 434 -14.58 -21.37 19.37
C ASN A 434 -16.00 -21.92 19.71
N VAL A 435 -16.38 -21.93 20.97
CA VAL A 435 -17.71 -22.33 21.39
C VAL A 435 -18.66 -21.14 21.25
N PHE A 436 -19.80 -21.36 20.60
CA PHE A 436 -20.87 -20.37 20.52
C PHE A 436 -21.54 -20.19 21.89
N GLU A 437 -21.96 -18.96 22.20
CA GLU A 437 -22.89 -18.74 23.30
C GLU A 437 -24.19 -19.53 23.05
N ASN A 438 -24.80 -20.06 24.09
CA ASN A 438 -26.05 -20.80 23.97
C ASN A 438 -27.08 -20.24 24.98
N PRO A 439 -28.12 -19.59 24.51
CA PRO A 439 -28.45 -19.31 23.10
C PRO A 439 -27.50 -18.28 22.46
N VAL A 440 -27.32 -18.37 21.15
CA VAL A 440 -26.60 -17.34 20.38
C VAL A 440 -27.41 -16.04 20.47
N PRO A 441 -26.81 -14.93 20.89
CA PRO A 441 -27.51 -13.66 21.03
C PRO A 441 -27.93 -13.06 19.69
N ASP A 442 -28.91 -12.19 19.70
CA ASP A 442 -29.20 -11.33 18.58
C ASP A 442 -28.15 -10.22 18.45
N PHE A 443 -28.00 -9.71 17.24
CA PHE A 443 -27.05 -8.62 16.94
C PHE A 443 -27.78 -7.45 16.29
N LYS A 444 -27.50 -6.25 16.76
CA LYS A 444 -27.85 -5.03 16.04
C LYS A 444 -26.80 -4.86 14.92
N MET A 445 -27.26 -4.67 13.68
CA MET A 445 -26.42 -4.46 12.51
C MET A 445 -26.78 -3.15 11.81
N LYS A 446 -25.75 -2.46 11.33
CA LYS A 446 -25.86 -1.25 10.50
C LYS A 446 -25.13 -1.48 9.18
N ASP A 447 -25.84 -1.37 8.06
CA ASP A 447 -25.22 -1.31 6.74
C ASP A 447 -24.55 0.05 6.56
N ILE A 448 -23.23 0.05 6.44
CA ILE A 448 -22.42 1.27 6.39
C ILE A 448 -22.67 2.06 5.10
N TRP A 449 -22.88 1.36 3.98
CA TRP A 449 -23.08 2.00 2.68
C TRP A 449 -24.52 2.46 2.45
N ASN A 450 -25.51 1.66 2.88
CA ASN A 450 -26.92 1.97 2.69
C ASN A 450 -27.55 2.65 3.90
N LYS A 451 -26.86 2.65 5.06
CA LYS A 451 -27.29 3.23 6.34
C LYS A 451 -28.54 2.56 6.97
N ASP A 452 -28.90 1.36 6.48
CA ASP A 452 -29.98 0.57 7.04
C ASP A 452 -29.56 -0.07 8.36
N GLU A 453 -30.46 -0.07 9.35
CA GLU A 453 -30.26 -0.77 10.62
C GLU A 453 -31.31 -1.90 10.79
N PHE A 454 -30.87 -3.03 11.31
CA PHE A 454 -31.75 -4.17 11.57
C PHE A 454 -31.24 -5.05 12.71
N ILE A 455 -32.11 -5.90 13.25
CA ILE A 455 -31.70 -6.96 14.17
C ILE A 455 -31.46 -8.22 13.38
N PHE A 456 -30.29 -8.80 13.58
CA PHE A 456 -29.88 -10.07 13.02
C PHE A 456 -30.10 -11.16 14.05
N HIS A 457 -31.05 -12.06 13.77
CA HIS A 457 -31.37 -13.20 14.62
C HIS A 457 -30.52 -14.41 14.29
N ALA A 458 -30.27 -15.29 15.25
CA ALA A 458 -29.43 -16.49 15.09
C ALA A 458 -29.84 -17.36 13.88
N GLY A 459 -31.14 -17.41 13.54
CA GLY A 459 -31.68 -18.15 12.41
C GLY A 459 -31.30 -17.62 11.03
N GLY A 460 -30.76 -16.41 10.97
CA GLY A 460 -30.16 -15.85 9.76
C GLY A 460 -31.05 -14.85 9.00
N LYS A 461 -30.46 -14.34 7.91
CA LYS A 461 -31.04 -13.33 7.02
C LYS A 461 -30.54 -13.55 5.59
N SER A 462 -31.39 -13.25 4.61
CA SER A 462 -30.99 -13.22 3.20
C SER A 462 -30.42 -11.84 2.83
N PHE A 463 -29.31 -11.86 2.12
CA PHE A 463 -28.63 -10.69 1.59
C PHE A 463 -28.61 -10.76 0.06
N ASN A 464 -28.98 -9.68 -0.61
CA ASN A 464 -28.86 -9.52 -2.06
C ASN A 464 -27.64 -8.64 -2.35
N ILE A 465 -26.61 -9.22 -2.94
CA ILE A 465 -25.31 -8.59 -3.12
C ILE A 465 -25.10 -8.34 -4.61
N PRO A 466 -24.89 -7.09 -5.06
CA PRO A 466 -24.58 -6.78 -6.45
C PRO A 466 -23.39 -7.59 -6.99
N ASP A 467 -23.25 -7.66 -8.31
CA ASP A 467 -22.06 -8.19 -8.96
C ASP A 467 -20.82 -7.41 -8.53
N TYR A 468 -19.78 -8.13 -8.17
CA TYR A 468 -18.55 -7.56 -7.56
C TYR A 468 -18.77 -6.58 -6.41
N GLY A 469 -19.96 -6.63 -5.80
CA GLY A 469 -20.40 -5.74 -4.73
C GLY A 469 -20.12 -6.29 -3.34
N VAL A 470 -20.45 -5.48 -2.34
CA VAL A 470 -20.29 -5.80 -0.92
C VAL A 470 -21.45 -5.28 -0.09
N ILE A 471 -21.87 -6.06 0.90
CA ILE A 471 -22.64 -5.59 2.05
C ILE A 471 -21.64 -5.38 3.19
N PHE A 472 -21.49 -4.16 3.66
CA PHE A 472 -20.55 -3.81 4.71
C PHE A 472 -21.28 -3.43 5.98
N LEU A 473 -21.19 -4.28 7.00
CA LEU A 473 -21.97 -4.19 8.24
C LEU A 473 -21.07 -3.88 9.42
N ALA A 474 -21.46 -2.90 10.23
CA ALA A 474 -21.06 -2.84 11.63
C ALA A 474 -22.03 -3.69 12.45
N PHE A 475 -21.55 -4.42 13.46
CA PHE A 475 -22.37 -5.25 14.34
C PHE A 475 -22.02 -5.04 15.81
N GLU A 476 -23.05 -5.14 16.67
CA GLU A 476 -22.92 -5.20 18.12
C GLU A 476 -23.98 -6.14 18.71
N LYS A 477 -23.68 -6.76 19.86
CA LYS A 477 -24.65 -7.61 20.58
C LYS A 477 -25.88 -6.75 20.91
N ALA A 478 -27.06 -7.25 20.58
CA ALA A 478 -28.32 -6.62 21.00
C ALA A 478 -28.50 -6.78 22.51
N ASN A 479 -29.04 -5.74 23.16
CA ASN A 479 -29.31 -5.74 24.59
C ASN A 479 -30.51 -6.62 24.92
#